data_3cc6441b835f0e87118527777da80cca
#
_entry.id   3cc6441b835f0e87118527777da80cca
#
_cell.length_a   1.000
_cell.length_b   1.000
_cell.length_c   1.000
_cell.angle_alpha   90.00
_cell.angle_beta   90.00
_cell.angle_gamma   90.00
#
_symmetry.space_group_name_H-M   'P 1'
#
loop_
_entity.id
_entity.type
_entity.pdbx_description
1 polymer ?
#
loop_
_entity_poly.entity_id
_entity_poly.type
_entity_poly.pdbx_seq_one_letter_code
_entity_poly.pdbx_strand_id
1 'polypeptide(L)'
;MTLEPVHIKAISELADRIDKCLKPGDTEKEEADGVMDILERLKELKHDGKIVLKAIGRLKRGRVDIEKMSQSPDPFPVTYSCDSGSTTTRSFDNGLYVDFCHCAMASTPTDLELHNRRTIVAATYSRGYSVHIDTTEDWEIIDQGASRCKIIRIPPDLLDKRIDRIVHDIALYLSESEHILWLKDELDPRGFFIMDGPIYPKHLMYWMVVESEDVKLLYDPHTEQILQNYIDIVDHHIDRKLPFIGFVKNPEDMQIMQTLRKEGIKDLPWVMDAQFFKNLLSSPQHWEEKNRYNRYITYTNWFMQPNQFYERMLGTTSPLVKEKLRAKYPHEYYSLTFFVVYIPSKNLLFKIEAPYGLTQDEEMRDIITRKVLYDIAVSEIPGALKKADSIAKIQVSERKQILDRFRYSRVDTTYNETRWGEHDENG
;
A
#
# COMPACT_ATOMS: atom_id res chain seq x y z
N MET A 1 -32.95 0.40 4.10
CA MET A 1 -32.55 -0.05 2.73
C MET A 1 -32.89 1.07 1.75
N THR A 2 -31.92 1.51 0.94
CA THR A 2 -32.08 2.62 -0.01
C THR A 2 -32.70 2.20 -1.34
N LEU A 3 -32.75 0.90 -1.64
CA LEU A 3 -33.33 0.33 -2.86
C LEU A 3 -34.50 -0.59 -2.50
N GLU A 4 -35.63 -0.38 -3.15
CA GLU A 4 -36.76 -1.28 -3.07
C GLU A 4 -36.55 -2.52 -3.95
N PRO A 5 -37.26 -3.65 -3.71
CA PRO A 5 -37.12 -4.88 -4.49
C PRO A 5 -37.28 -4.67 -6.01
N VAL A 6 -38.15 -3.75 -6.42
CA VAL A 6 -38.35 -3.41 -7.84
C VAL A 6 -37.09 -2.79 -8.47
N HIS A 7 -36.38 -1.96 -7.70
CA HIS A 7 -35.13 -1.33 -8.17
C HIS A 7 -33.99 -2.37 -8.28
N ILE A 8 -33.90 -3.28 -7.28
CA ILE A 8 -32.93 -4.39 -7.31
C ILE A 8 -33.19 -5.26 -8.53
N LYS A 9 -34.47 -5.60 -8.81
CA LYS A 9 -34.84 -6.39 -10.00
C LYS A 9 -34.44 -5.69 -11.29
N ALA A 10 -34.74 -4.40 -11.43
CA ALA A 10 -34.38 -3.64 -12.62
C ALA A 10 -32.85 -3.57 -12.84
N ILE A 11 -32.09 -3.36 -11.77
CA ILE A 11 -30.62 -3.35 -11.84
C ILE A 11 -30.08 -4.74 -12.22
N SER A 12 -30.65 -5.82 -11.66
CA SER A 12 -30.27 -7.19 -12.01
C SER A 12 -30.57 -7.50 -13.49
N GLU A 13 -31.71 -7.07 -13.99
CA GLU A 13 -32.06 -7.24 -15.43
C GLU A 13 -31.07 -6.46 -16.34
N LEU A 14 -30.63 -5.28 -15.93
CA LEU A 14 -29.60 -4.53 -16.67
C LEU A 14 -28.25 -5.27 -16.62
N ALA A 15 -27.85 -5.79 -15.45
CA ALA A 15 -26.65 -6.59 -15.30
C ALA A 15 -26.68 -7.85 -16.19
N ASP A 16 -27.77 -8.59 -16.20
CA ASP A 16 -27.97 -9.77 -17.07
C ASP A 16 -27.87 -9.42 -18.58
N ARG A 17 -28.37 -8.25 -18.95
CA ARG A 17 -28.26 -7.78 -20.36
C ARG A 17 -26.81 -7.45 -20.73
N ILE A 18 -26.05 -6.84 -19.82
CA ILE A 18 -24.62 -6.56 -20.01
C ILE A 18 -23.85 -7.88 -20.10
N ASP A 19 -24.09 -8.81 -19.16
CA ASP A 19 -23.41 -10.11 -19.11
C ASP A 19 -23.65 -10.92 -20.39
N LYS A 20 -24.88 -10.92 -20.93
CA LYS A 20 -25.20 -11.56 -22.21
C LYS A 20 -24.45 -10.97 -23.41
N CYS A 21 -23.98 -9.72 -23.32
CA CYS A 21 -23.14 -9.11 -24.35
C CYS A 21 -21.66 -9.53 -24.19
N LEU A 22 -21.27 -9.99 -23.02
CA LEU A 22 -19.94 -10.54 -22.73
C LEU A 22 -19.93 -12.02 -23.14
N LYS A 23 -20.02 -12.30 -24.45
CA LYS A 23 -20.01 -13.68 -24.94
C LYS A 23 -18.76 -14.40 -24.44
N PRO A 24 -18.87 -15.59 -23.83
CA PRO A 24 -17.78 -16.54 -23.80
C PRO A 24 -17.62 -17.00 -25.27
N GLY A 25 -16.78 -16.28 -25.99
CA GLY A 25 -16.48 -16.59 -27.39
C GLY A 25 -15.35 -17.60 -27.47
N ASP A 26 -15.01 -18.04 -28.66
CA ASP A 26 -13.85 -18.85 -29.06
C ASP A 26 -12.49 -18.25 -28.63
N THR A 27 -12.51 -17.27 -27.76
CA THR A 27 -11.43 -16.49 -27.16
C THR A 27 -10.54 -17.28 -26.21
N GLU A 28 -10.96 -18.44 -25.66
CA GLU A 28 -10.12 -19.18 -24.70
C GLU A 28 -8.76 -19.61 -25.28
N LYS A 29 -8.67 -19.85 -26.57
CA LYS A 29 -7.45 -20.27 -27.24
C LYS A 29 -6.59 -19.09 -27.68
N GLU A 30 -7.22 -18.05 -28.23
CA GLU A 30 -6.57 -16.79 -28.60
C GLU A 30 -6.09 -16.01 -27.37
N GLU A 31 -6.86 -16.02 -26.28
CA GLU A 31 -6.47 -15.45 -24.98
C GLU A 31 -5.26 -16.17 -24.38
N ALA A 32 -5.18 -17.49 -24.54
CA ALA A 32 -4.06 -18.28 -24.03
C ALA A 32 -2.74 -17.98 -24.74
N ASP A 33 -2.76 -17.89 -26.05
CA ASP A 33 -1.59 -17.56 -26.85
C ASP A 33 -1.16 -16.10 -26.60
N GLY A 34 -2.12 -15.17 -26.52
CA GLY A 34 -1.86 -13.79 -26.16
C GLY A 34 -1.27 -13.62 -24.75
N VAL A 35 -1.72 -14.39 -23.76
CA VAL A 35 -1.18 -14.39 -22.42
C VAL A 35 0.28 -14.90 -22.41
N MET A 36 0.60 -15.92 -23.20
CA MET A 36 1.96 -16.44 -23.27
C MET A 36 2.92 -15.45 -23.95
N ASP A 37 2.48 -14.78 -25.01
CA ASP A 37 3.28 -13.73 -25.66
C ASP A 37 3.58 -12.55 -24.72
N ILE A 38 2.60 -12.16 -23.91
CA ILE A 38 2.78 -11.13 -22.89
C ILE A 38 3.78 -11.59 -21.84
N LEU A 39 3.68 -12.83 -21.34
CA LEU A 39 4.62 -13.38 -20.37
C LEU A 39 6.06 -13.38 -20.89
N GLU A 40 6.28 -13.76 -22.14
CA GLU A 40 7.62 -13.73 -22.75
C GLU A 40 8.18 -12.30 -22.77
N ARG A 41 7.34 -11.29 -23.05
CA ARG A 41 7.71 -9.87 -22.99
C ARG A 41 8.00 -9.38 -21.56
N LEU A 42 7.35 -9.97 -20.55
CA LEU A 42 7.60 -9.65 -19.15
C LEU A 42 8.94 -10.21 -18.62
N LYS A 43 9.66 -11.04 -19.39
CA LYS A 43 11.03 -11.39 -19.04
C LYS A 43 11.89 -10.15 -18.91
N GLU A 44 11.76 -9.21 -19.86
CA GLU A 44 12.38 -7.90 -19.83
C GLU A 44 11.52 -6.91 -20.65
N LEU A 45 10.68 -6.15 -19.98
CA LEU A 45 9.86 -5.12 -20.60
C LEU A 45 10.62 -3.78 -20.58
N LYS A 46 10.79 -3.19 -21.75
CA LYS A 46 11.43 -1.88 -21.94
C LYS A 46 10.48 -0.87 -22.54
N HIS A 47 10.72 0.40 -22.25
CA HIS A 47 10.12 1.54 -22.89
C HIS A 47 11.17 2.63 -23.07
N ASP A 48 11.29 3.17 -24.26
CA ASP A 48 12.32 4.17 -24.61
C ASP A 48 13.75 3.75 -24.17
N GLY A 49 14.08 2.45 -24.36
CA GLY A 49 15.37 1.87 -24.01
C GLY A 49 15.61 1.64 -22.51
N LYS A 50 14.66 2.02 -21.64
CA LYS A 50 14.74 1.81 -20.19
C LYS A 50 13.95 0.57 -19.78
N ILE A 51 14.50 -0.20 -18.83
CA ILE A 51 13.80 -1.33 -18.24
C ILE A 51 12.66 -0.80 -17.37
N VAL A 52 11.44 -1.26 -17.64
CA VAL A 52 10.23 -1.00 -16.84
C VAL A 52 9.93 -2.16 -15.91
N LEU A 53 10.16 -3.38 -16.39
CA LEU A 53 9.96 -4.61 -15.63
C LEU A 53 10.93 -5.66 -16.12
N LYS A 54 11.48 -6.48 -15.22
CA LYS A 54 12.16 -7.72 -15.57
C LYS A 54 11.80 -8.85 -14.63
N ALA A 55 11.73 -10.07 -15.13
CA ALA A 55 11.54 -11.25 -14.29
C ALA A 55 12.83 -11.56 -13.52
N ILE A 56 12.68 -11.96 -12.24
CA ILE A 56 13.78 -12.50 -11.45
C ILE A 56 13.70 -14.03 -11.54
N GLY A 57 14.76 -14.64 -12.09
CA GLY A 57 14.80 -16.06 -12.34
C GLY A 57 13.91 -16.49 -13.52
N ARG A 58 13.49 -17.75 -13.51
CA ARG A 58 12.65 -18.31 -14.59
C ARG A 58 11.19 -17.88 -14.42
N LEU A 59 10.55 -17.49 -15.51
CA LEU A 59 9.10 -17.31 -15.53
C LEU A 59 8.40 -18.61 -15.14
N LYS A 60 7.57 -18.56 -14.12
CA LYS A 60 6.80 -19.71 -13.64
C LYS A 60 5.48 -19.27 -13.04
N ARG A 61 4.49 -20.15 -13.15
CA ARG A 61 3.28 -20.13 -12.33
C ARG A 61 3.42 -21.24 -11.29
N GLY A 62 3.38 -20.85 -10.02
CA GLY A 62 3.43 -21.78 -8.91
C GLY A 62 2.01 -22.10 -8.41
N ARG A 63 1.86 -23.24 -7.76
CA ARG A 63 0.66 -23.58 -7.00
C ARG A 63 1.02 -24.31 -5.72
N VAL A 64 0.24 -24.07 -4.67
CA VAL A 64 0.36 -24.80 -3.41
C VAL A 64 -1.02 -25.23 -2.93
N ASP A 65 -1.11 -26.40 -2.34
CA ASP A 65 -2.31 -26.89 -1.71
C ASP A 65 -2.52 -26.16 -0.36
N ILE A 66 -3.70 -25.56 -0.17
CA ILE A 66 -4.02 -24.74 1.01
C ILE A 66 -3.90 -25.58 2.30
N GLU A 67 -4.46 -26.78 2.31
CA GLU A 67 -4.44 -27.65 3.49
C GLU A 67 -3.02 -28.05 3.87
N LYS A 68 -2.22 -28.49 2.90
CA LYS A 68 -0.81 -28.86 3.13
C LYS A 68 0.04 -27.67 3.58
N MET A 69 -0.20 -26.51 3.00
CA MET A 69 0.54 -25.30 3.34
C MET A 69 0.19 -24.82 4.76
N SER A 70 -1.09 -24.83 5.13
CA SER A 70 -1.54 -24.41 6.47
C SER A 70 -1.05 -25.34 7.59
N GLN A 71 -0.76 -26.60 7.27
CA GLN A 71 -0.21 -27.59 8.22
C GLN A 71 1.33 -27.55 8.28
N SER A 72 1.99 -26.80 7.41
CA SER A 72 3.45 -26.65 7.47
C SER A 72 3.86 -25.77 8.66
N PRO A 73 5.09 -25.91 9.17
CA PRO A 73 5.57 -24.99 10.21
C PRO A 73 5.72 -23.59 9.67
N ASP A 74 5.35 -22.59 10.50
CA ASP A 74 5.64 -21.18 10.19
C ASP A 74 7.16 -21.00 10.08
N PRO A 75 7.68 -20.41 9.00
CA PRO A 75 9.12 -20.18 8.86
C PRO A 75 9.68 -19.15 9.85
N PHE A 76 8.83 -18.35 10.50
CA PHE A 76 9.25 -17.29 11.41
C PHE A 76 8.57 -17.43 12.78
N PRO A 77 9.33 -17.24 13.89
CA PRO A 77 8.78 -17.35 15.23
C PRO A 77 7.83 -16.20 15.58
N VAL A 78 7.99 -15.05 14.93
CA VAL A 78 7.17 -13.87 15.13
C VAL A 78 6.97 -13.12 13.81
N THR A 79 5.75 -12.61 13.62
CA THR A 79 5.40 -11.74 12.50
C THR A 79 4.93 -10.40 13.07
N TYR A 80 5.49 -9.31 12.57
CA TYR A 80 5.13 -7.94 12.90
C TYR A 80 4.37 -7.30 11.76
N SER A 81 3.47 -6.39 12.09
CA SER A 81 2.82 -5.51 11.11
C SER A 81 2.51 -4.18 11.75
N CYS A 82 2.59 -3.11 10.98
CA CYS A 82 2.07 -1.81 11.38
C CYS A 82 0.98 -1.35 10.45
N ASP A 83 0.08 -0.55 11.00
CA ASP A 83 -0.98 0.12 10.28
C ASP A 83 -1.30 1.45 10.95
N SER A 84 -1.91 2.37 10.21
CA SER A 84 -2.25 3.69 10.69
C SER A 84 -3.75 3.97 10.60
N GLY A 85 -4.25 4.66 11.61
CA GLY A 85 -5.61 5.20 11.66
C GLY A 85 -5.61 6.71 11.57
N SER A 86 -6.62 7.27 10.91
CA SER A 86 -6.75 8.71 10.73
C SER A 86 -8.15 9.20 11.04
N THR A 87 -8.25 10.46 11.51
CA THR A 87 -9.53 11.15 11.59
C THR A 87 -10.08 11.55 10.23
N THR A 88 -9.32 11.35 9.15
CA THR A 88 -9.49 11.99 7.85
C THR A 88 -9.35 13.52 7.95
N THR A 89 -8.78 14.14 6.92
CA THR A 89 -8.55 15.59 6.95
C THR A 89 -9.87 16.33 7.08
N ARG A 90 -9.91 17.26 8.03
CA ARG A 90 -11.04 18.17 8.26
C ARG A 90 -10.67 19.60 7.91
N SER A 91 -11.56 20.28 7.20
CA SER A 91 -11.49 21.70 6.95
C SER A 91 -12.35 22.46 7.96
N PHE A 92 -11.86 23.62 8.38
CA PHE A 92 -12.54 24.49 9.33
C PHE A 92 -12.90 25.84 8.67
N ASP A 93 -13.91 26.51 9.18
CA ASP A 93 -14.43 27.77 8.65
C ASP A 93 -13.40 28.91 8.63
N ASN A 94 -12.35 28.82 9.45
CA ASN A 94 -11.21 29.75 9.46
C ASN A 94 -10.10 29.41 8.45
N GLY A 95 -10.31 28.42 7.57
CA GLY A 95 -9.34 27.99 6.54
C GLY A 95 -8.25 27.05 7.06
N LEU A 96 -8.37 26.54 8.28
CA LEU A 96 -7.50 25.51 8.83
C LEU A 96 -7.90 24.14 8.29
N TYR A 97 -6.92 23.34 7.89
CA TYR A 97 -7.03 21.91 7.61
C TYR A 97 -6.24 21.13 8.65
N VAL A 98 -6.81 20.08 9.19
CA VAL A 98 -6.17 19.22 10.21
C VAL A 98 -6.46 17.77 9.92
N ASP A 99 -5.43 16.91 10.06
CA ASP A 99 -5.60 15.48 10.19
C ASP A 99 -4.80 14.95 11.38
N PHE A 100 -5.41 14.06 12.14
CA PHE A 100 -4.75 13.32 13.21
C PHE A 100 -4.58 11.88 12.76
N CYS A 101 -3.34 11.49 12.56
CA CYS A 101 -2.97 10.11 12.27
C CYS A 101 -2.23 9.52 13.44
N HIS A 102 -2.46 8.25 13.71
CA HIS A 102 -1.61 7.48 14.58
C HIS A 102 -1.23 6.16 13.93
N CYS A 103 -0.02 5.69 14.22
CA CYS A 103 0.43 4.37 13.83
C CYS A 103 0.53 3.46 15.06
N ALA A 104 0.15 2.20 14.86
CA ALA A 104 0.26 1.13 15.83
C ALA A 104 0.95 -0.07 15.20
N MET A 105 1.68 -0.83 16.01
CA MET A 105 2.32 -2.07 15.59
C MET A 105 1.72 -3.25 16.33
N ALA A 106 1.49 -4.34 15.60
CA ALA A 106 0.99 -5.59 16.15
C ALA A 106 1.92 -6.75 15.84
N SER A 107 1.86 -7.79 16.64
CA SER A 107 2.64 -9.01 16.42
C SER A 107 1.79 -10.28 16.52
N THR A 108 2.30 -11.35 15.93
CA THR A 108 1.82 -12.72 16.12
C THR A 108 3.02 -13.61 16.37
N PRO A 109 3.17 -14.23 17.56
CA PRO A 109 2.30 -14.12 18.75
C PRO A 109 2.12 -12.70 19.28
N THR A 110 1.05 -12.45 20.05
CA THR A 110 0.71 -11.12 20.56
C THR A 110 1.71 -10.64 21.60
N ASP A 111 2.29 -9.47 21.38
CA ASP A 111 3.06 -8.69 22.34
C ASP A 111 2.23 -7.46 22.75
N LEU A 112 1.76 -7.41 23.99
CA LEU A 112 0.88 -6.35 24.49
C LEU A 112 1.64 -5.03 24.69
N GLU A 113 2.92 -5.05 25.02
CA GLU A 113 3.72 -3.82 25.18
C GLU A 113 3.87 -3.14 23.83
N LEU A 114 4.20 -3.91 22.79
CA LEU A 114 4.28 -3.42 21.43
C LEU A 114 2.93 -2.87 20.94
N HIS A 115 1.83 -3.57 21.23
CA HIS A 115 0.48 -3.16 20.83
C HIS A 115 0.02 -1.84 21.47
N ASN A 116 0.58 -1.46 22.60
CA ASN A 116 0.23 -0.21 23.27
C ASN A 116 1.03 1.00 22.76
N ARG A 117 2.13 0.77 22.04
CA ARG A 117 2.97 1.84 21.49
C ARG A 117 2.23 2.62 20.39
N ARG A 118 2.33 3.95 20.42
CA ARG A 118 1.73 4.83 19.42
C ARG A 118 2.68 5.93 18.99
N THR A 119 2.70 6.21 17.69
CA THR A 119 3.25 7.44 17.14
C THR A 119 2.08 8.24 16.57
N ILE A 120 1.85 9.44 17.07
CA ILE A 120 0.70 10.29 16.72
C ILE A 120 1.22 11.54 16.02
N VAL A 121 0.68 11.85 14.85
CA VAL A 121 1.00 13.06 14.09
C VAL A 121 -0.28 13.87 13.87
N ALA A 122 -0.26 15.13 14.28
CA ALA A 122 -1.26 16.12 13.91
C ALA A 122 -0.68 16.97 12.77
N ALA A 123 -1.10 16.73 11.54
CA ALA A 123 -0.71 17.53 10.38
C ALA A 123 -1.70 18.67 10.19
N THR A 124 -1.16 19.87 10.01
CA THR A 124 -1.96 21.09 9.87
C THR A 124 -1.56 21.85 8.62
N TYR A 125 -2.54 22.50 7.98
CA TYR A 125 -2.33 23.41 6.85
C TYR A 125 -3.27 24.61 6.98
N SER A 126 -2.76 25.80 6.69
CA SER A 126 -3.58 27.01 6.56
C SER A 126 -2.87 28.00 5.63
N ARG A 127 -3.61 28.58 4.67
CA ARG A 127 -3.13 29.69 3.84
C ARG A 127 -3.08 31.02 4.60
N GLY A 128 -3.93 31.14 5.64
CA GLY A 128 -4.06 32.39 6.38
C GLY A 128 -2.91 32.61 7.37
N TYR A 129 -2.27 33.77 7.30
CA TYR A 129 -1.28 34.20 8.31
C TYR A 129 -1.94 34.45 9.70
N SER A 130 -3.27 34.55 9.74
CA SER A 130 -4.04 34.77 10.97
C SER A 130 -4.16 33.50 11.83
N VAL A 131 -3.93 32.33 11.25
CA VAL A 131 -3.95 31.06 11.98
C VAL A 131 -2.52 30.72 12.40
N HIS A 132 -2.17 31.03 13.63
CA HIS A 132 -0.90 30.65 14.22
C HIS A 132 -1.05 29.30 14.88
N ILE A 133 -0.19 28.35 14.52
CA ILE A 133 -0.15 27.00 15.08
C ILE A 133 1.24 26.78 15.63
N ASP A 134 1.29 26.53 16.93
CA ASP A 134 2.53 26.13 17.59
C ASP A 134 2.87 24.68 17.18
N THR A 135 3.93 24.54 16.41
CA THR A 135 4.46 23.23 16.03
C THR A 135 5.44 22.71 17.08
N THR A 136 5.54 21.41 17.22
CA THR A 136 6.55 20.80 18.07
C THR A 136 7.81 20.50 17.25
N GLU A 137 8.99 20.94 17.71
CA GLU A 137 10.26 20.62 17.05
C GLU A 137 10.60 19.16 17.24
N ASP A 138 10.53 18.69 18.49
CA ASP A 138 10.82 17.32 18.90
C ASP A 138 9.56 16.50 19.14
N TRP A 139 9.72 15.19 19.28
CA TRP A 139 8.67 14.30 19.70
C TRP A 139 8.33 14.48 21.18
N GLU A 140 7.09 14.81 21.47
CA GLU A 140 6.58 14.83 22.84
C GLU A 140 6.26 13.40 23.29
N ILE A 141 6.89 12.98 24.36
CA ILE A 141 6.68 11.65 24.93
C ILE A 141 5.48 11.69 25.88
N ILE A 142 4.55 10.80 25.68
CA ILE A 142 3.33 10.67 26.46
C ILE A 142 3.16 9.23 26.97
N ASP A 143 2.17 9.01 27.84
CA ASP A 143 1.84 7.70 28.37
C ASP A 143 3.07 6.97 28.96
N GLN A 144 3.80 7.63 29.84
CA GLN A 144 4.99 7.10 30.53
C GLN A 144 6.06 6.53 29.60
N GLY A 145 6.12 7.03 28.36
CA GLY A 145 7.07 6.57 27.34
C GLY A 145 6.52 5.55 26.36
N ALA A 146 5.30 5.09 26.55
CA ALA A 146 4.64 4.14 25.65
C ALA A 146 4.19 4.77 24.33
N SER A 147 4.05 6.10 24.29
CA SER A 147 3.58 6.80 23.10
C SER A 147 4.29 8.13 22.89
N ARG A 148 4.28 8.63 21.67
CA ARG A 148 4.84 9.93 21.31
C ARG A 148 3.94 10.66 20.32
N CYS A 149 3.94 11.99 20.38
CA CYS A 149 3.15 12.80 19.48
C CYS A 149 3.91 14.01 18.94
N LYS A 150 3.46 14.52 17.80
CA LYS A 150 4.04 15.70 17.14
C LYS A 150 2.99 16.48 16.38
N ILE A 151 3.08 17.82 16.44
CA ILE A 151 2.29 18.73 15.61
C ILE A 151 3.18 19.27 14.52
N ILE A 152 2.78 19.09 13.27
CA ILE A 152 3.50 19.60 12.09
C ILE A 152 2.62 20.60 11.33
N ARG A 153 3.27 21.56 10.67
CA ARG A 153 2.62 22.51 9.79
C ARG A 153 3.18 22.37 8.38
N ILE A 154 2.29 22.10 7.43
CA ILE A 154 2.61 22.06 6.01
C ILE A 154 2.74 23.52 5.52
N PRO A 155 3.80 23.87 4.75
CA PRO A 155 4.00 25.22 4.26
C PRO A 155 2.80 25.73 3.46
N PRO A 156 2.36 27.00 3.67
CA PRO A 156 1.14 27.53 3.06
C PRO A 156 1.24 27.68 1.53
N ASP A 157 2.44 27.80 1.00
CA ASP A 157 2.69 27.99 -0.43
C ASP A 157 2.76 26.67 -1.22
N LEU A 158 2.60 25.54 -0.51
CA LEU A 158 2.82 24.22 -1.11
C LEU A 158 1.71 23.85 -2.11
N LEU A 159 0.48 24.35 -1.98
CA LEU A 159 -0.69 23.75 -2.60
C LEU A 159 -1.70 24.75 -3.14
N ASP A 160 -2.19 24.44 -4.35
CA ASP A 160 -3.37 25.08 -4.92
C ASP A 160 -4.62 24.19 -4.89
N LYS A 161 -4.47 22.86 -4.97
CA LYS A 161 -5.60 21.91 -5.00
C LYS A 161 -5.29 20.65 -4.20
N ARG A 162 -6.34 19.93 -3.75
CA ARG A 162 -6.30 18.66 -3.01
C ARG A 162 -5.50 18.72 -1.70
N ILE A 163 -5.65 19.82 -1.00
CA ILE A 163 -5.02 20.07 0.30
C ILE A 163 -5.37 18.95 1.30
N ASP A 164 -6.64 18.55 1.35
CA ASP A 164 -7.15 17.49 2.19
C ASP A 164 -6.34 16.20 2.07
N ARG A 165 -6.14 15.75 0.84
CA ARG A 165 -5.43 14.50 0.58
C ARG A 165 -3.94 14.60 0.93
N ILE A 166 -3.30 15.71 0.63
CA ILE A 166 -1.86 15.86 0.92
C ILE A 166 -1.61 15.99 2.41
N VAL A 167 -2.48 16.70 3.15
CA VAL A 167 -2.41 16.74 4.62
C VAL A 167 -2.54 15.33 5.19
N HIS A 168 -3.49 14.55 4.66
CA HIS A 168 -3.66 13.16 5.03
C HIS A 168 -2.43 12.30 4.74
N ASP A 169 -1.95 12.32 3.49
CA ASP A 169 -0.83 11.47 3.05
C ASP A 169 0.45 11.78 3.84
N ILE A 170 0.74 13.05 4.13
CA ILE A 170 1.89 13.45 4.95
C ILE A 170 1.73 12.94 6.39
N ALA A 171 0.57 13.14 7.01
CA ALA A 171 0.33 12.67 8.37
C ALA A 171 0.47 11.16 8.49
N LEU A 172 -0.11 10.43 7.54
CA LEU A 172 -0.12 8.96 7.49
C LEU A 172 1.30 8.41 7.31
N TYR A 173 1.99 8.79 6.24
CA TYR A 173 3.32 8.25 5.96
C TYR A 173 4.38 8.67 6.97
N LEU A 174 4.26 9.88 7.57
CA LEU A 174 5.15 10.30 8.63
C LEU A 174 4.92 9.46 9.90
N SER A 175 3.65 9.25 10.30
CA SER A 175 3.35 8.45 11.49
C SER A 175 3.82 7.01 11.35
N GLU A 176 3.62 6.39 10.18
CA GLU A 176 4.05 5.01 9.90
C GLU A 176 5.57 4.87 9.90
N SER A 177 6.25 5.66 9.08
CA SER A 177 7.70 5.55 8.92
C SER A 177 8.44 5.85 10.21
N GLU A 178 8.01 6.86 10.96
CA GLU A 178 8.56 7.21 12.26
C GLU A 178 8.29 6.13 13.30
N HIS A 179 7.11 5.50 13.29
CA HIS A 179 6.78 4.42 14.23
C HIS A 179 7.67 3.20 14.01
N ILE A 180 7.88 2.80 12.75
CA ILE A 180 8.77 1.69 12.41
C ILE A 180 10.21 1.99 12.84
N LEU A 181 10.73 3.17 12.53
CA LEU A 181 12.09 3.56 12.90
C LEU A 181 12.29 3.66 14.41
N TRP A 182 11.26 4.09 15.14
CA TRP A 182 11.32 4.15 16.61
C TRP A 182 11.45 2.77 17.26
N LEU A 183 10.73 1.77 16.70
CA LEU A 183 10.65 0.44 17.32
C LEU A 183 11.58 -0.60 16.69
N LYS A 184 12.22 -0.31 15.56
CA LYS A 184 12.99 -1.27 14.76
C LYS A 184 14.04 -2.08 15.53
N ASP A 185 14.68 -1.47 16.55
CA ASP A 185 15.73 -2.11 17.32
C ASP A 185 15.21 -2.96 18.50
N GLU A 186 13.90 -2.84 18.82
CA GLU A 186 13.20 -3.65 19.82
C GLU A 186 12.64 -4.95 19.24
N LEU A 187 12.55 -5.07 17.89
CA LEU A 187 11.97 -6.23 17.23
C LEU A 187 12.90 -7.43 17.24
N ASP A 188 12.34 -8.64 17.40
CA ASP A 188 13.11 -9.89 17.32
C ASP A 188 13.81 -10.00 15.96
N PRO A 189 15.14 -10.17 15.92
CA PRO A 189 15.92 -10.27 14.69
C PRO A 189 15.59 -11.50 13.84
N ARG A 190 14.78 -12.43 14.36
CA ARG A 190 14.26 -13.59 13.61
C ARG A 190 12.83 -13.36 13.11
N GLY A 191 12.33 -12.13 13.24
CA GLY A 191 10.97 -11.77 12.88
C GLY A 191 10.78 -11.57 11.38
N PHE A 192 9.51 -11.50 10.98
CA PHE A 192 9.06 -11.14 9.65
C PHE A 192 8.20 -9.89 9.72
N PHE A 193 8.51 -8.87 8.92
CA PHE A 193 7.80 -7.59 8.98
C PHE A 193 6.89 -7.38 7.75
N ILE A 194 5.64 -7.00 7.98
CA ILE A 194 4.64 -6.75 6.95
C ILE A 194 4.09 -5.33 7.09
N MET A 195 4.21 -4.51 6.05
CA MET A 195 3.47 -3.26 5.92
C MET A 195 2.08 -3.50 5.33
N ASP A 196 1.06 -2.79 5.81
CA ASP A 196 -0.24 -2.74 5.15
C ASP A 196 -0.16 -1.83 3.92
N GLY A 197 -0.16 -2.42 2.73
CA GLY A 197 -0.01 -1.72 1.48
C GLY A 197 1.39 -1.80 0.86
N PRO A 198 1.77 -0.81 0.03
CA PRO A 198 3.04 -0.80 -0.68
C PRO A 198 4.22 -0.46 0.24
N ILE A 199 5.43 -0.97 -0.08
CA ILE A 199 6.65 -0.70 0.70
C ILE A 199 7.19 0.74 0.54
N TYR A 200 6.68 1.50 -0.39
CA TYR A 200 7.06 2.90 -0.63
C TYR A 200 5.82 3.80 -0.65
N PRO A 201 5.94 5.08 -0.28
CA PRO A 201 4.82 6.02 -0.21
C PRO A 201 4.38 6.47 -1.61
N LYS A 202 3.76 5.57 -2.39
CA LYS A 202 3.41 5.77 -3.81
C LYS A 202 2.59 7.04 -4.05
N HIS A 203 1.63 7.33 -3.20
CA HIS A 203 0.80 8.53 -3.35
C HIS A 203 1.62 9.81 -3.20
N LEU A 204 2.45 9.88 -2.15
CA LEU A 204 3.33 11.02 -1.94
C LEU A 204 4.31 11.19 -3.11
N MET A 205 4.92 10.09 -3.57
CA MET A 205 5.82 10.09 -4.73
C MET A 205 5.11 10.54 -6.02
N TYR A 206 3.85 10.15 -6.21
CA TYR A 206 3.06 10.57 -7.36
C TYR A 206 2.80 12.07 -7.36
N TRP A 207 2.40 12.65 -6.23
CA TRP A 207 2.19 14.08 -6.09
C TRP A 207 3.45 14.92 -6.35
N MET A 208 4.61 14.38 -5.99
CA MET A 208 5.91 15.02 -6.18
C MET A 208 6.41 14.98 -7.64
N VAL A 209 5.95 14.04 -8.45
CA VAL A 209 6.42 13.83 -9.83
C VAL A 209 5.47 14.41 -10.86
N VAL A 210 4.19 14.53 -10.53
CA VAL A 210 3.20 15.12 -11.45
C VAL A 210 3.24 16.64 -11.32
N GLU A 211 4.08 17.29 -12.14
CA GLU A 211 3.85 18.65 -12.56
C GLU A 211 2.57 18.69 -13.40
N SER A 212 1.40 18.55 -12.76
CA SER A 212 0.18 18.94 -13.41
C SER A 212 0.12 20.47 -13.37
N GLU A 213 -0.42 21.10 -14.40
CA GLU A 213 -0.65 22.56 -14.45
C GLU A 213 -1.42 23.07 -13.21
N ASP A 214 -1.99 22.17 -12.44
CA ASP A 214 -2.87 22.39 -11.31
C ASP A 214 -2.23 22.18 -9.92
N VAL A 215 -1.03 21.60 -9.81
CA VAL A 215 -0.35 21.33 -8.52
C VAL A 215 1.12 21.67 -8.64
N LYS A 216 1.52 22.79 -8.05
CA LYS A 216 2.94 23.09 -7.82
C LYS A 216 3.32 22.55 -6.46
N LEU A 217 4.03 21.43 -6.45
CA LEU A 217 4.71 20.96 -5.27
C LEU A 217 6.03 21.70 -5.12
N LEU A 218 6.07 22.57 -4.14
CA LEU A 218 7.30 23.16 -3.65
C LEU A 218 7.94 22.22 -2.61
N TYR A 219 9.17 22.52 -2.24
CA TYR A 219 9.88 21.81 -1.19
C TYR A 219 9.08 21.77 0.13
N ASP A 220 8.94 20.58 0.69
CA ASP A 220 8.37 20.34 2.01
C ASP A 220 9.32 19.49 2.85
N PRO A 221 9.78 19.99 4.04
CA PRO A 221 10.72 19.26 4.87
C PRO A 221 10.15 17.95 5.42
N HIS A 222 8.84 17.85 5.63
CA HIS A 222 8.21 16.62 6.12
C HIS A 222 8.19 15.54 5.04
N THR A 223 7.95 15.93 3.79
CA THR A 223 8.05 15.02 2.65
C THR A 223 9.47 14.49 2.47
N GLU A 224 10.49 15.35 2.58
CA GLU A 224 11.89 14.94 2.53
C GLU A 224 12.22 13.98 3.67
N GLN A 225 11.75 14.26 4.88
CA GLN A 225 11.90 13.39 6.05
C GLN A 225 11.25 12.01 5.82
N ILE A 226 10.02 11.98 5.31
CA ILE A 226 9.32 10.72 5.00
C ILE A 226 10.12 9.89 4.00
N LEU A 227 10.59 10.49 2.91
CA LEU A 227 11.38 9.78 1.89
C LEU A 227 12.68 9.22 2.47
N GLN A 228 13.37 9.98 3.31
CA GLN A 228 14.55 9.51 4.02
C GLN A 228 14.23 8.36 4.97
N ASN A 229 13.13 8.47 5.72
CA ASN A 229 12.69 7.41 6.63
C ASN A 229 12.46 6.07 5.92
N TYR A 230 11.84 6.08 4.74
CA TYR A 230 11.62 4.86 3.95
C TYR A 230 12.95 4.24 3.46
N ILE A 231 13.93 5.07 3.11
CA ILE A 231 15.28 4.59 2.78
C ILE A 231 15.93 3.96 4.03
N ASP A 232 15.86 4.64 5.17
CA ASP A 232 16.44 4.17 6.42
C ASP A 232 15.81 2.85 6.90
N ILE A 233 14.50 2.66 6.68
CA ILE A 233 13.81 1.39 6.93
C ILE A 233 14.36 0.28 6.03
N VAL A 234 14.48 0.54 4.73
CA VAL A 234 15.02 -0.43 3.78
C VAL A 234 16.46 -0.78 4.12
N ASP A 235 17.30 0.23 4.42
CA ASP A 235 18.70 0.04 4.83
C ASP A 235 18.80 -0.84 6.07
N HIS A 236 17.97 -0.59 7.10
CA HIS A 236 17.93 -1.40 8.30
C HIS A 236 17.62 -2.88 8.03
N HIS A 237 16.63 -3.13 7.18
CA HIS A 237 16.24 -4.50 6.84
C HIS A 237 17.30 -5.21 5.99
N ILE A 238 17.94 -4.51 5.04
CA ILE A 238 19.04 -5.07 4.25
C ILE A 238 20.26 -5.37 5.12
N ASP A 239 20.68 -4.41 5.97
CA ASP A 239 21.82 -4.56 6.87
C ASP A 239 21.72 -5.81 7.76
N ARG A 240 20.53 -6.07 8.26
CA ARG A 240 20.26 -7.17 9.20
C ARG A 240 19.72 -8.43 8.53
N LYS A 241 19.52 -8.40 7.21
CA LYS A 241 18.87 -9.47 6.44
C LYS A 241 17.51 -9.87 7.04
N LEU A 242 16.75 -8.88 7.48
CA LEU A 242 15.42 -9.08 8.05
C LEU A 242 14.38 -9.02 6.94
N PRO A 243 13.55 -10.05 6.76
CA PRO A 243 12.49 -10.03 5.75
C PRO A 243 11.50 -8.89 6.01
N PHE A 244 11.24 -8.11 4.95
CA PHE A 244 10.37 -6.96 4.95
C PHE A 244 9.54 -6.93 3.68
N ILE A 245 8.22 -6.88 3.80
CA ILE A 245 7.30 -6.86 2.67
C ILE A 245 6.20 -5.83 2.82
N GLY A 246 5.67 -5.39 1.68
CA GLY A 246 4.39 -4.72 1.57
C GLY A 246 3.32 -5.70 1.10
N PHE A 247 2.17 -5.72 1.76
CA PHE A 247 1.04 -6.57 1.44
C PHE A 247 -0.08 -5.74 0.81
N VAL A 248 -0.12 -5.68 -0.52
CA VAL A 248 -1.09 -4.86 -1.27
C VAL A 248 -2.35 -5.67 -1.54
N LYS A 249 -3.42 -5.35 -0.83
CA LYS A 249 -4.72 -6.06 -0.90
C LYS A 249 -5.49 -5.76 -2.19
N ASN A 250 -5.40 -4.52 -2.68
CA ASN A 250 -6.10 -4.06 -3.89
C ASN A 250 -5.07 -3.38 -4.83
N PRO A 251 -4.31 -4.14 -5.63
CA PRO A 251 -3.34 -3.55 -6.53
C PRO A 251 -4.04 -2.85 -7.70
N GLU A 252 -3.83 -1.53 -7.81
CA GLU A 252 -4.40 -0.65 -8.85
C GLU A 252 -3.36 -0.24 -9.90
N ASP A 253 -2.18 -0.86 -9.88
CA ASP A 253 -1.10 -0.56 -10.83
C ASP A 253 -1.56 -0.82 -12.28
N MET A 254 -1.14 0.07 -13.19
CA MET A 254 -1.45 0.00 -14.62
C MET A 254 -0.19 0.06 -15.49
N GLN A 255 0.99 0.15 -14.88
CA GLN A 255 2.23 0.46 -15.57
C GLN A 255 2.61 -0.59 -16.62
N ILE A 256 2.42 -1.87 -16.32
CA ILE A 256 2.74 -2.97 -17.24
C ILE A 256 1.81 -2.90 -18.46
N MET A 257 0.50 -2.81 -18.24
CA MET A 257 -0.48 -2.75 -19.33
C MET A 257 -0.33 -1.49 -20.19
N GLN A 258 -0.06 -0.35 -19.58
CA GLN A 258 0.21 0.90 -20.31
C GLN A 258 1.49 0.81 -21.14
N THR A 259 2.56 0.22 -20.59
CA THR A 259 3.82 0.05 -21.31
C THR A 259 3.65 -0.90 -22.50
N LEU A 260 3.00 -2.03 -22.33
CA LEU A 260 2.73 -2.98 -23.41
C LEU A 260 1.94 -2.34 -24.57
N ARG A 261 0.93 -1.48 -24.26
CA ARG A 261 0.21 -0.72 -25.30
C ARG A 261 1.09 0.28 -26.04
N LYS A 262 1.97 0.99 -25.30
CA LYS A 262 2.94 1.91 -25.92
C LYS A 262 3.93 1.19 -26.83
N GLU A 263 4.33 -0.02 -26.47
CA GLU A 263 5.21 -0.90 -27.26
C GLU A 263 4.47 -1.66 -28.39
N GLY A 264 3.24 -1.28 -28.70
CA GLY A 264 2.52 -1.71 -29.90
C GLY A 264 1.52 -2.86 -29.72
N ILE A 265 1.33 -3.37 -28.50
CA ILE A 265 0.27 -4.34 -28.21
C ILE A 265 -1.02 -3.58 -27.94
N LYS A 266 -1.85 -3.37 -28.97
CA LYS A 266 -3.03 -2.49 -28.86
C LYS A 266 -4.27 -3.21 -28.31
N ASP A 267 -4.39 -4.50 -28.54
CA ASP A 267 -5.63 -5.25 -28.29
C ASP A 267 -5.60 -5.98 -26.93
N LEU A 268 -5.09 -5.30 -25.88
CA LEU A 268 -5.13 -5.82 -24.53
C LEU A 268 -6.48 -5.50 -23.88
N PRO A 269 -7.26 -6.51 -23.46
CA PRO A 269 -8.55 -6.28 -22.81
C PRO A 269 -8.45 -5.69 -21.42
N TRP A 270 -7.27 -5.80 -20.77
CA TRP A 270 -7.07 -5.39 -19.38
C TRP A 270 -6.59 -3.95 -19.25
N VAL A 271 -7.19 -3.22 -18.33
CA VAL A 271 -6.79 -1.85 -17.98
C VAL A 271 -5.72 -1.88 -16.88
N MET A 272 -5.93 -2.70 -15.85
CA MET A 272 -5.04 -2.84 -14.69
C MET A 272 -4.15 -4.08 -14.82
N ASP A 273 -2.95 -3.99 -14.28
CA ASP A 273 -2.01 -5.11 -14.22
C ASP A 273 -2.60 -6.29 -13.42
N ALA A 274 -3.38 -6.01 -12.38
CA ALA A 274 -4.08 -7.02 -11.59
C ALA A 274 -5.04 -7.89 -12.41
N GLN A 275 -5.74 -7.32 -13.40
CA GLN A 275 -6.66 -8.06 -14.27
C GLN A 275 -5.91 -9.10 -15.11
N PHE A 276 -4.75 -8.71 -15.66
CA PHE A 276 -3.86 -9.61 -16.39
C PHE A 276 -3.36 -10.75 -15.49
N PHE A 277 -2.78 -10.42 -14.33
CA PHE A 277 -2.25 -11.42 -13.41
C PHE A 277 -3.33 -12.37 -12.89
N LYS A 278 -4.55 -11.88 -12.65
CA LYS A 278 -5.68 -12.71 -12.28
C LYS A 278 -6.01 -13.72 -13.37
N ASN A 279 -6.11 -13.29 -14.63
CA ASN A 279 -6.34 -14.19 -15.77
C ASN A 279 -5.21 -15.21 -15.90
N LEU A 280 -3.95 -14.77 -15.80
CA LEU A 280 -2.79 -15.64 -15.82
C LEU A 280 -2.84 -16.74 -14.76
N LEU A 281 -3.25 -16.39 -13.53
CA LEU A 281 -3.25 -17.29 -12.37
C LEU A 281 -4.54 -18.11 -12.26
N SER A 282 -5.63 -17.67 -12.91
CA SER A 282 -6.91 -18.38 -12.94
C SER A 282 -7.11 -19.31 -14.15
N SER A 283 -6.22 -19.27 -15.16
CA SER A 283 -6.39 -20.03 -16.40
C SER A 283 -6.48 -21.54 -16.17
N PRO A 284 -7.56 -22.18 -16.66
CA PRO A 284 -7.84 -23.59 -16.43
C PRO A 284 -6.95 -24.58 -17.20
N GLN A 285 -6.10 -24.11 -18.11
CA GLN A 285 -5.32 -24.96 -19.03
C GLN A 285 -4.42 -26.04 -18.40
N HIS A 286 -4.30 -26.04 -17.07
CA HIS A 286 -3.49 -27.01 -16.32
C HIS A 286 -4.26 -27.74 -15.21
N TRP A 287 -5.61 -27.65 -15.23
CA TRP A 287 -6.44 -28.20 -14.17
C TRP A 287 -7.34 -29.32 -14.72
N GLU A 288 -6.91 -30.54 -14.55
CA GLU A 288 -7.68 -31.70 -15.01
C GLU A 288 -9.04 -31.89 -14.34
N GLU A 289 -9.31 -31.14 -13.24
CA GLU A 289 -10.56 -31.23 -12.50
C GLU A 289 -11.02 -29.86 -11.96
N LYS A 290 -12.13 -29.35 -12.46
CA LYS A 290 -12.79 -28.10 -12.00
C LYS A 290 -13.00 -28.05 -10.47
N ASN A 291 -13.26 -29.22 -9.80
CA ASN A 291 -13.53 -29.29 -8.38
C ASN A 291 -12.28 -29.19 -7.49
N ARG A 292 -11.08 -29.33 -8.03
CA ARG A 292 -9.83 -29.20 -7.29
C ARG A 292 -9.23 -27.81 -7.31
N TYR A 293 -9.70 -26.92 -8.20
CA TYR A 293 -9.17 -25.58 -8.37
C TYR A 293 -9.25 -24.74 -7.07
N ASN A 294 -10.35 -24.81 -6.34
CA ASN A 294 -10.57 -24.10 -5.10
C ASN A 294 -9.66 -24.54 -3.93
N ARG A 295 -8.92 -25.62 -4.10
CA ARG A 295 -8.03 -26.20 -3.11
C ARG A 295 -6.63 -25.55 -3.12
N TYR A 296 -6.31 -24.76 -4.14
CA TYR A 296 -4.97 -24.24 -4.35
C TYR A 296 -4.91 -22.73 -4.23
N ILE A 297 -3.73 -22.24 -3.81
CA ILE A 297 -3.28 -20.87 -4.03
C ILE A 297 -2.35 -20.91 -5.22
N THR A 298 -2.49 -19.97 -6.15
CA THR A 298 -1.63 -19.81 -7.32
C THR A 298 -0.81 -18.53 -7.20
N TYR A 299 0.41 -18.53 -7.76
CA TYR A 299 1.30 -17.37 -7.64
C TYR A 299 2.27 -17.29 -8.81
N THR A 300 2.82 -16.09 -9.06
CA THR A 300 3.83 -15.83 -10.09
C THR A 300 5.25 -16.03 -9.55
N ASN A 301 6.24 -16.01 -10.45
CA ASN A 301 7.62 -15.71 -10.06
C ASN A 301 7.74 -14.25 -9.57
N TRP A 302 8.91 -13.91 -9.04
CA TRP A 302 9.26 -12.54 -8.72
C TRP A 302 9.59 -11.71 -9.96
N PHE A 303 9.16 -10.45 -9.95
CA PHE A 303 9.49 -9.42 -10.93
C PHE A 303 10.19 -8.27 -10.24
N MET A 304 11.01 -7.54 -10.97
CA MET A 304 11.67 -6.32 -10.53
C MET A 304 11.22 -5.14 -11.39
N GLN A 305 10.84 -4.05 -10.73
CA GLN A 305 10.59 -2.74 -11.31
C GLN A 305 11.66 -1.76 -10.79
N PRO A 306 12.51 -1.18 -11.64
CA PRO A 306 13.45 -0.15 -11.21
C PRO A 306 12.71 1.02 -10.55
N ASN A 307 13.19 1.46 -9.41
CA ASN A 307 12.62 2.62 -8.71
C ASN A 307 13.23 3.91 -9.27
N GLN A 308 12.73 4.37 -10.41
CA GLN A 308 13.23 5.55 -11.09
C GLN A 308 13.14 6.83 -10.25
N PHE A 309 12.21 6.87 -9.30
CA PHE A 309 12.07 8.00 -8.39
C PHE A 309 13.27 8.08 -7.45
N TYR A 310 13.58 7.03 -6.71
CA TYR A 310 14.75 7.00 -5.83
C TYR A 310 16.06 7.03 -6.60
N GLU A 311 16.12 6.48 -7.79
CA GLU A 311 17.29 6.60 -8.67
C GLU A 311 17.66 8.08 -8.89
N ARG A 312 16.67 8.93 -9.15
CA ARG A 312 16.88 10.37 -9.31
C ARG A 312 17.25 11.06 -7.99
N MET A 313 16.54 10.75 -6.92
CA MET A 313 16.72 11.38 -5.61
C MET A 313 18.04 11.01 -4.94
N LEU A 314 18.51 9.79 -5.10
CA LEU A 314 19.80 9.32 -4.60
C LEU A 314 20.99 9.78 -5.46
N GLY A 315 20.75 10.04 -6.75
CA GLY A 315 21.77 10.46 -7.70
C GLY A 315 22.05 11.97 -7.74
N THR A 316 21.00 12.78 -7.64
CA THR A 316 21.06 14.23 -7.83
C THR A 316 20.15 14.97 -6.87
N THR A 317 20.42 16.26 -6.63
CA THR A 317 19.47 17.14 -5.94
C THR A 317 18.27 17.42 -6.84
N SER A 318 17.09 17.45 -6.25
CA SER A 318 15.81 17.77 -6.91
C SER A 318 15.23 19.04 -6.29
N PRO A 319 14.41 19.82 -7.02
CA PRO A 319 13.66 20.92 -6.41
C PRO A 319 12.78 20.52 -5.23
N LEU A 320 12.43 19.24 -5.15
CA LEU A 320 11.57 18.65 -4.11
C LEU A 320 12.34 18.23 -2.86
N VAL A 321 13.66 18.13 -2.96
CA VAL A 321 14.56 17.69 -1.88
C VAL A 321 15.74 18.66 -1.87
N LYS A 322 15.97 19.37 -0.76
CA LYS A 322 17.07 20.35 -0.65
C LYS A 322 18.42 19.70 -0.74
N GLU A 323 18.55 18.55 -0.09
CA GLU A 323 19.77 17.78 -0.07
C GLU A 323 19.54 16.41 -0.70
N LYS A 324 20.60 15.82 -1.24
CA LYS A 324 20.57 14.45 -1.72
C LYS A 324 20.18 13.50 -0.57
N LEU A 325 19.20 12.64 -0.82
CA LEU A 325 18.84 11.60 0.15
C LEU A 325 20.03 10.67 0.42
N ARG A 326 20.21 10.32 1.67
CA ARG A 326 21.29 9.43 2.12
C ARG A 326 20.85 7.98 1.99
N ALA A 327 21.69 7.17 1.36
CA ALA A 327 21.46 5.75 1.17
C ALA A 327 22.76 4.99 1.39
N LYS A 328 22.72 3.82 2.00
CA LYS A 328 23.90 2.97 2.22
C LYS A 328 24.26 2.16 0.99
N TYR A 329 23.27 1.81 0.18
CA TYR A 329 23.38 0.89 -0.94
C TYR A 329 23.24 1.60 -2.28
N PRO A 330 23.68 0.97 -3.40
CA PRO A 330 23.39 1.46 -4.74
C PRO A 330 21.88 1.59 -4.97
N HIS A 331 21.47 2.54 -5.82
CA HIS A 331 20.05 2.82 -6.10
C HIS A 331 19.25 1.58 -6.54
N GLU A 332 19.89 0.62 -7.21
CA GLU A 332 19.26 -0.63 -7.64
C GLU A 332 18.68 -1.45 -6.47
N TYR A 333 19.30 -1.38 -5.28
CA TYR A 333 18.83 -2.08 -4.08
C TYR A 333 17.47 -1.60 -3.59
N TYR A 334 17.09 -0.34 -3.93
CA TYR A 334 15.79 0.25 -3.62
C TYR A 334 14.76 0.01 -4.74
N SER A 335 15.11 -0.76 -5.78
CA SER A 335 14.14 -1.18 -6.78
C SER A 335 13.05 -2.02 -6.15
N LEU A 336 11.82 -1.84 -6.64
CA LEU A 336 10.69 -2.61 -6.19
C LEU A 336 10.74 -4.01 -6.81
N THR A 337 10.65 -5.03 -5.99
CA THR A 337 10.38 -6.38 -6.45
C THR A 337 9.02 -6.83 -5.97
N PHE A 338 8.35 -7.68 -6.74
CA PHE A 338 7.05 -8.18 -6.36
C PHE A 338 6.74 -9.55 -6.97
N PHE A 339 5.83 -10.26 -6.33
CA PHE A 339 5.11 -11.38 -6.93
C PHE A 339 3.62 -11.25 -6.63
N VAL A 340 2.82 -11.95 -7.40
CA VAL A 340 1.36 -11.89 -7.28
C VAL A 340 0.83 -13.24 -6.82
N VAL A 341 -0.10 -13.20 -5.89
CA VAL A 341 -0.78 -14.37 -5.32
C VAL A 341 -2.27 -14.27 -5.60
N TYR A 342 -2.87 -15.37 -6.03
CA TYR A 342 -4.31 -15.45 -6.27
C TYR A 342 -4.93 -16.63 -5.50
N ILE A 343 -6.07 -16.38 -4.86
CA ILE A 343 -6.86 -17.36 -4.13
C ILE A 343 -8.15 -17.61 -4.91
N PRO A 344 -8.22 -18.67 -5.73
CA PRO A 344 -9.37 -18.95 -6.58
C PRO A 344 -10.70 -19.08 -5.82
N SER A 345 -10.67 -19.77 -4.68
CA SER A 345 -11.86 -20.01 -3.86
C SER A 345 -12.55 -18.75 -3.34
N LYS A 346 -11.80 -17.66 -3.23
CA LYS A 346 -12.26 -16.35 -2.71
C LYS A 346 -12.28 -15.27 -3.77
N ASN A 347 -11.72 -15.55 -4.95
CA ASN A 347 -11.52 -14.58 -6.02
C ASN A 347 -10.67 -13.36 -5.59
N LEU A 348 -9.71 -13.58 -4.69
CA LEU A 348 -8.83 -12.54 -4.14
C LEU A 348 -7.46 -12.60 -4.80
N LEU A 349 -6.91 -11.42 -5.12
CA LEU A 349 -5.58 -11.26 -5.67
C LEU A 349 -4.80 -10.27 -4.80
N PHE A 350 -3.58 -10.64 -4.44
CA PHE A 350 -2.65 -9.83 -3.66
C PHE A 350 -1.36 -9.61 -4.43
N LYS A 351 -0.80 -8.42 -4.31
CA LYS A 351 0.55 -8.12 -4.76
C LYS A 351 1.45 -7.99 -3.54
N ILE A 352 2.53 -8.76 -3.52
CA ILE A 352 3.50 -8.77 -2.43
C ILE A 352 4.74 -8.05 -2.92
N GLU A 353 5.11 -6.99 -2.24
CA GLU A 353 6.23 -6.13 -2.59
C GLU A 353 7.40 -6.30 -1.62
N ALA A 354 8.63 -6.20 -2.11
CA ALA A 354 9.84 -6.18 -1.28
C ALA A 354 10.96 -5.38 -1.98
N PRO A 355 11.95 -4.82 -1.25
CA PRO A 355 13.09 -4.16 -1.88
C PRO A 355 14.02 -5.18 -2.51
N TYR A 356 14.62 -4.82 -3.68
CA TYR A 356 15.55 -5.71 -4.38
C TYR A 356 16.79 -6.05 -3.54
N GLY A 357 17.24 -5.14 -2.69
CA GLY A 357 18.36 -5.40 -1.79
C GLY A 357 18.19 -6.65 -0.92
N LEU A 358 16.95 -7.01 -0.57
CA LEU A 358 16.63 -8.28 0.11
C LEU A 358 16.43 -9.42 -0.88
N THR A 359 15.68 -9.19 -1.94
CA THR A 359 15.21 -10.24 -2.85
C THR A 359 16.19 -10.59 -3.96
N GLN A 360 17.36 -9.94 -4.06
CA GLN A 360 18.43 -10.40 -4.92
C GLN A 360 18.94 -11.80 -4.51
N ASP A 361 18.85 -12.12 -3.23
CA ASP A 361 19.14 -13.45 -2.69
C ASP A 361 17.97 -14.42 -2.95
N GLU A 362 18.26 -15.58 -3.53
CA GLU A 362 17.26 -16.60 -3.86
C GLU A 362 16.66 -17.23 -2.60
N GLU A 363 17.48 -17.50 -1.57
CA GLU A 363 17.03 -18.08 -0.32
C GLU A 363 16.05 -17.13 0.40
N MET A 364 16.34 -15.83 0.37
CA MET A 364 15.47 -14.80 0.92
C MET A 364 14.13 -14.74 0.15
N ARG A 365 14.15 -14.79 -1.19
CA ARG A 365 12.92 -14.85 -1.99
C ARG A 365 12.08 -16.08 -1.65
N ASP A 366 12.71 -17.23 -1.51
CA ASP A 366 12.02 -18.48 -1.25
C ASP A 366 11.38 -18.50 0.15
N ILE A 367 12.08 -18.02 1.17
CA ILE A 367 11.55 -17.97 2.54
C ILE A 367 10.41 -16.95 2.67
N ILE A 368 10.54 -15.77 2.01
CA ILE A 368 9.46 -14.77 1.94
C ILE A 368 8.24 -15.37 1.23
N THR A 369 8.44 -16.00 0.06
CA THR A 369 7.34 -16.63 -0.69
C THR A 369 6.63 -17.68 0.16
N ARG A 370 7.38 -18.55 0.83
CA ARG A 370 6.85 -19.59 1.71
C ARG A 370 6.05 -19.00 2.86
N LYS A 371 6.58 -17.95 3.52
CA LYS A 371 5.89 -17.27 4.64
C LYS A 371 4.56 -16.66 4.19
N VAL A 372 4.56 -15.93 3.09
CA VAL A 372 3.34 -15.31 2.56
C VAL A 372 2.29 -16.36 2.19
N LEU A 373 2.70 -17.44 1.50
CA LEU A 373 1.78 -18.53 1.15
C LEU A 373 1.25 -19.26 2.39
N TYR A 374 2.06 -19.45 3.43
CA TYR A 374 1.65 -19.98 4.72
C TYR A 374 0.58 -19.09 5.38
N ASP A 375 0.86 -17.78 5.53
CA ASP A 375 -0.08 -16.85 6.16
C ASP A 375 -1.42 -16.79 5.42
N ILE A 376 -1.38 -16.77 4.08
CA ILE A 376 -2.58 -16.77 3.24
C ILE A 376 -3.34 -18.09 3.40
N ALA A 377 -2.66 -19.23 3.45
CA ALA A 377 -3.30 -20.54 3.62
C ALA A 377 -3.97 -20.68 4.99
N VAL A 378 -3.38 -20.11 6.04
CA VAL A 378 -3.90 -20.15 7.41
C VAL A 378 -5.07 -19.20 7.63
N SER A 379 -4.99 -17.98 7.09
CA SER A 379 -5.91 -16.91 7.50
C SER A 379 -6.34 -15.93 6.40
N GLU A 380 -6.01 -16.20 5.11
CA GLU A 380 -6.27 -15.35 3.93
C GLU A 380 -5.50 -14.02 3.95
N ILE A 381 -5.50 -13.33 5.05
CA ILE A 381 -4.72 -12.12 5.32
C ILE A 381 -3.88 -12.38 6.57
N PRO A 382 -2.59 -12.04 6.59
CA PRO A 382 -1.71 -12.28 7.73
C PRO A 382 -2.30 -11.82 9.06
N GLY A 383 -2.20 -12.65 10.09
CA GLY A 383 -2.81 -12.39 11.40
C GLY A 383 -2.29 -11.12 12.07
N ALA A 384 -1.00 -10.81 11.94
CA ALA A 384 -0.41 -9.58 12.46
C ALA A 384 -1.01 -8.35 11.77
N LEU A 385 -1.26 -8.42 10.45
CA LEU A 385 -1.87 -7.36 9.66
C LEU A 385 -3.30 -7.06 10.11
N LYS A 386 -4.14 -8.10 10.30
CA LYS A 386 -5.50 -7.94 10.83
C LYS A 386 -5.51 -7.30 12.22
N LYS A 387 -4.54 -7.67 13.07
CA LYS A 387 -4.42 -7.07 14.41
C LYS A 387 -4.00 -5.60 14.32
N ALA A 388 -3.01 -5.26 13.47
CA ALA A 388 -2.58 -3.88 13.28
C ALA A 388 -3.75 -2.99 12.83
N ASP A 389 -4.49 -3.41 11.79
CA ASP A 389 -5.70 -2.71 11.32
C ASP A 389 -6.73 -2.50 12.46
N SER A 390 -6.98 -3.55 13.26
CA SER A 390 -7.91 -3.47 14.38
C SER A 390 -7.51 -2.45 15.45
N ILE A 391 -6.22 -2.36 15.80
CA ILE A 391 -5.72 -1.46 16.85
C ILE A 391 -5.42 -0.05 16.34
N ALA A 392 -5.25 0.13 15.02
CA ALA A 392 -5.06 1.43 14.40
C ALA A 392 -6.37 2.16 14.09
N LYS A 393 -7.48 1.44 14.01
CA LYS A 393 -8.77 2.02 13.64
C LYS A 393 -9.28 3.04 14.65
N ILE A 394 -9.48 4.30 14.22
CA ILE A 394 -10.16 5.34 15.02
C ILE A 394 -11.67 5.16 14.86
N GLN A 395 -12.37 4.95 15.98
CA GLN A 395 -13.82 4.79 15.98
C GLN A 395 -14.54 6.13 15.70
N VAL A 396 -15.78 6.06 15.18
CA VAL A 396 -16.57 7.25 14.88
C VAL A 396 -16.77 8.13 16.14
N SER A 397 -17.04 7.49 17.28
CA SER A 397 -17.20 8.19 18.57
C SER A 397 -15.92 8.89 19.04
N GLU A 398 -14.75 8.28 18.83
CA GLU A 398 -13.43 8.86 19.15
C GLU A 398 -13.14 10.06 18.24
N ARG A 399 -13.41 9.92 16.94
CA ARG A 399 -13.29 11.00 15.96
C ARG A 399 -14.15 12.21 16.37
N LYS A 400 -15.41 11.97 16.77
CA LYS A 400 -16.31 13.02 17.26
C LYS A 400 -15.72 13.72 18.49
N GLN A 401 -15.24 12.96 19.49
CA GLN A 401 -14.62 13.52 20.69
C GLN A 401 -13.40 14.39 20.38
N ILE A 402 -12.58 14.01 19.39
CA ILE A 402 -11.42 14.80 18.95
C ILE A 402 -11.90 16.12 18.33
N LEU A 403 -12.88 16.08 17.44
CA LEU A 403 -13.41 17.27 16.76
C LEU A 403 -14.14 18.22 17.70
N ASP A 404 -14.83 17.72 18.71
CA ASP A 404 -15.51 18.52 19.74
C ASP A 404 -14.55 19.38 20.60
N ARG A 405 -13.25 19.15 20.51
CA ARG A 405 -12.23 19.98 21.17
C ARG A 405 -11.98 21.32 20.45
N PHE A 406 -12.35 21.43 19.19
CA PHE A 406 -12.22 22.67 18.42
C PHE A 406 -13.35 23.64 18.74
N ARG A 407 -13.19 24.42 19.83
CA ARG A 407 -14.27 25.30 20.37
C ARG A 407 -14.45 26.59 19.60
N TYR A 408 -13.40 27.07 18.93
CA TYR A 408 -13.36 28.39 18.27
C TYR A 408 -13.48 28.31 16.76
N SER A 409 -13.51 27.13 16.19
CA SER A 409 -13.62 26.87 14.77
C SER A 409 -14.67 25.81 14.53
N ARG A 410 -15.53 26.02 13.55
CA ARG A 410 -16.51 25.02 13.14
C ARG A 410 -15.95 24.21 11.99
N VAL A 411 -16.15 22.91 12.04
CA VAL A 411 -15.82 22.03 10.92
C VAL A 411 -16.67 22.42 9.73
N ASP A 412 -16.00 22.69 8.60
CA ASP A 412 -16.64 23.00 7.33
C ASP A 412 -17.18 21.70 6.75
N THR A 413 -18.47 21.42 6.98
CA THR A 413 -19.10 20.17 6.55
C THR A 413 -19.78 20.35 5.21
N THR A 414 -19.57 19.42 4.29
CA THR A 414 -20.36 19.32 3.08
C THR A 414 -21.76 18.77 3.41
N TYR A 415 -22.77 19.09 2.57
CA TYR A 415 -24.14 18.56 2.73
C TYR A 415 -24.19 17.04 2.93
N ASN A 416 -23.31 16.31 2.25
CA ASN A 416 -23.23 14.85 2.35
C ASN A 416 -22.75 14.39 3.73
N GLU A 417 -21.76 15.05 4.32
CA GLU A 417 -21.28 14.72 5.67
C GLU A 417 -22.35 14.95 6.73
N THR A 418 -23.10 16.05 6.62
CA THR A 418 -24.22 16.34 7.51
C THR A 418 -25.35 15.30 7.40
N ARG A 419 -25.63 14.85 6.16
CA ARG A 419 -26.73 13.91 5.88
C ARG A 419 -26.40 12.48 6.31
N TRP A 420 -25.16 12.04 6.22
CA TRP A 420 -24.75 10.65 6.47
C TRP A 420 -24.11 10.42 7.84
N GLY A 421 -23.58 11.49 8.47
CA GLY A 421 -22.94 11.40 9.79
C GLY A 421 -23.88 11.04 10.94
N GLU A 422 -25.21 11.22 10.77
CA GLU A 422 -26.21 10.84 11.77
C GLU A 422 -26.70 9.38 11.64
N HIS A 423 -26.42 8.71 10.50
CA HIS A 423 -26.95 7.37 10.22
C HIS A 423 -25.96 6.22 10.45
N ASP A 424 -24.67 6.51 10.60
CA ASP A 424 -23.66 5.48 10.87
C ASP A 424 -23.62 5.04 12.35
N GLU A 425 -24.41 5.65 13.23
CA GLU A 425 -24.49 5.24 14.64
C GLU A 425 -25.36 3.99 14.89
N ASN A 426 -26.05 3.45 13.86
CA ASN A 426 -26.97 2.31 13.98
C ASN A 426 -26.73 1.17 12.96
N GLY A 427 -25.52 1.02 12.41
CA GLY A 427 -25.15 -0.03 11.47
C GLY A 427 -24.14 -0.99 12.04
#